data_634d1d26c23fde33e46eb44718a78bea
#
_entry.id   634d1d26c23fde33e46eb44718a78bea
#
_cell.length_a   1.000
_cell.length_b   1.000
_cell.length_c   1.000
_cell.angle_alpha   90.00
_cell.angle_beta   90.00
_cell.angle_gamma   90.00
#
_symmetry.space_group_name_H-M   'P 1'
#
loop_
_entity.id
_entity.type
_entity.pdbx_description
1 polymer ?
#
loop_
_entity_poly.entity_id
_entity_poly.type
_entity_poly.pdbx_seq_one_letter_code
_entity_poly.pdbx_strand_id
1 'polypeptide(L)'
;MKTKENFLQEYDIIDFHTHPFLEPKYDISFHKEYLRLTQEDTFRIMKNLGVSKICGSMLSADADVDGGDVWGHIKTLNRKALEMKRYYGDFYEVGMHIHPDYVQESCAEMEYMRKRGVKLIGELVPRRFNYDYTHKGLDDILELAGEYGMVVSFHSMDDASMDAMVERHKNTTFVAAHPLEKTTLLRHIERMKNNENCYLDLSGTGLFRFGMLRRLINEVGSERVLFGSDYPICSPSMYVGAIILDETLTEREKAWILSGNAKRLLNITQK
;
A
#
# COMPACT_ATOMS: atom_id res chain seq x y z
N MET A 1 27.62 15.42 -15.68
CA MET A 1 26.94 14.14 -15.42
C MET A 1 26.69 14.06 -13.92
N LYS A 2 25.44 13.98 -13.47
CA LYS A 2 25.15 13.83 -12.03
C LYS A 2 25.60 12.43 -11.59
N THR A 3 26.22 12.32 -10.41
CA THR A 3 26.56 11.01 -9.85
C THR A 3 25.30 10.30 -9.37
N LYS A 4 25.31 8.96 -9.26
CA LYS A 4 24.18 8.15 -8.78
C LYS A 4 23.65 8.65 -7.42
N GLU A 5 24.54 9.08 -6.53
CA GLU A 5 24.21 9.62 -5.21
C GLU A 5 23.43 10.94 -5.29
N ASN A 6 23.81 11.85 -6.18
CA ASN A 6 23.10 13.12 -6.36
C ASN A 6 21.70 12.95 -6.96
N PHE A 7 21.49 11.87 -7.73
CA PHE A 7 20.23 11.63 -8.44
C PHE A 7 19.12 11.14 -7.52
N LEU A 8 19.44 10.27 -6.57
CA LEU A 8 18.48 9.73 -5.61
C LEU A 8 18.21 10.68 -4.43
N GLN A 9 19.12 11.61 -4.15
CA GLN A 9 18.96 12.58 -3.05
C GLN A 9 18.07 13.78 -3.39
N GLU A 10 17.67 13.94 -4.66
CA GLU A 10 16.81 15.05 -5.10
C GLU A 10 15.35 14.86 -4.70
N TYR A 11 14.93 13.63 -4.40
CA TYR A 11 13.55 13.31 -4.09
C TYR A 11 13.39 12.77 -2.68
N ASP A 12 12.32 13.18 -2.03
CA ASP A 12 11.82 12.47 -0.87
C ASP A 12 10.91 11.35 -1.36
N ILE A 13 11.21 10.11 -0.99
CA ILE A 13 10.52 8.92 -1.47
C ILE A 13 9.84 8.22 -0.30
N ILE A 14 8.53 8.10 -0.35
CA ILE A 14 7.72 7.31 0.57
C ILE A 14 7.13 6.14 -0.20
N ASP A 15 7.56 4.94 0.14
CA ASP A 15 6.99 3.73 -0.43
C ASP A 15 5.68 3.40 0.32
N PHE A 16 4.56 3.69 -0.35
CA PHE A 16 3.23 3.56 0.25
C PHE A 16 2.76 2.10 0.35
N HIS A 17 3.38 1.19 -0.41
CA HIS A 17 2.94 -0.19 -0.48
C HIS A 17 4.11 -1.16 -0.30
N THR A 18 4.26 -1.65 0.93
CA THR A 18 5.25 -2.66 1.30
C THR A 18 4.68 -3.67 2.29
N HIS A 19 5.31 -4.84 2.36
CA HIS A 19 5.00 -5.89 3.33
C HIS A 19 6.27 -6.24 4.14
N PRO A 20 6.71 -5.33 5.03
CA PRO A 20 7.92 -5.55 5.80
C PRO A 20 7.73 -6.63 6.86
N PHE A 21 8.83 -7.21 7.34
CA PHE A 21 8.83 -8.25 8.35
C PHE A 21 10.04 -8.14 9.30
N LEU A 22 9.94 -8.73 10.46
CA LEU A 22 11.06 -8.88 11.42
C LEU A 22 11.61 -10.30 11.47
N GLU A 23 10.74 -11.29 11.24
CA GLU A 23 11.08 -12.69 11.34
C GLU A 23 11.01 -13.36 9.95
N PRO A 24 11.98 -14.20 9.57
CA PRO A 24 12.04 -14.83 8.24
C PRO A 24 10.79 -15.63 7.86
N LYS A 25 10.03 -16.14 8.82
CA LYS A 25 8.79 -16.87 8.54
C LYS A 25 7.68 -15.98 7.93
N TYR A 26 7.78 -14.65 8.06
CA TYR A 26 6.89 -13.68 7.45
C TYR A 26 7.46 -13.07 6.15
N ASP A 27 8.61 -13.57 5.68
CA ASP A 27 9.14 -13.20 4.38
C ASP A 27 8.27 -13.83 3.27
N ILE A 28 7.60 -12.98 2.51
CA ILE A 28 6.71 -13.36 1.40
C ILE A 28 7.36 -13.20 0.02
N SER A 29 8.67 -12.94 -0.04
CA SER A 29 9.39 -12.84 -1.31
C SER A 29 9.30 -14.15 -2.10
N PHE A 30 9.20 -14.03 -3.45
CA PHE A 30 9.05 -15.19 -4.33
C PHE A 30 10.24 -16.15 -4.33
N HIS A 31 11.43 -15.63 -4.06
CA HIS A 31 12.68 -16.38 -4.15
C HIS A 31 13.41 -16.47 -2.81
N LYS A 32 12.67 -16.56 -1.71
CA LYS A 32 13.23 -16.63 -0.35
C LYS A 32 14.17 -17.83 -0.11
N GLU A 33 14.05 -18.88 -0.92
CA GLU A 33 14.99 -20.02 -0.85
C GLU A 33 16.39 -19.65 -1.34
N TYR A 34 16.49 -18.69 -2.26
CA TYR A 34 17.74 -18.24 -2.88
C TYR A 34 18.28 -16.94 -2.29
N LEU A 35 17.38 -16.07 -1.82
CA LEU A 35 17.72 -14.80 -1.21
C LEU A 35 16.96 -14.63 0.09
N ARG A 36 17.62 -14.95 1.20
CA ARG A 36 17.05 -14.75 2.54
C ARG A 36 17.30 -13.32 2.97
N LEU A 37 16.21 -12.56 3.08
CA LEU A 37 16.25 -11.20 3.55
C LEU A 37 16.14 -11.15 5.09
N THR A 38 16.77 -10.16 5.67
CA THR A 38 16.63 -9.79 7.08
C THR A 38 15.94 -8.43 7.22
N GLN A 39 15.55 -8.06 8.43
CA GLN A 39 15.01 -6.73 8.69
C GLN A 39 16.04 -5.62 8.41
N GLU A 40 17.33 -5.88 8.66
CA GLU A 40 18.40 -4.94 8.31
C GLU A 40 18.56 -4.78 6.80
N ASP A 41 18.39 -5.87 6.04
CA ASP A 41 18.41 -5.80 4.58
C ASP A 41 17.28 -4.93 4.06
N THR A 42 16.07 -5.05 4.61
CA THR A 42 14.93 -4.18 4.27
C THR A 42 15.31 -2.71 4.43
N PHE A 43 15.83 -2.35 5.61
CA PHE A 43 16.23 -0.98 5.88
C PHE A 43 17.33 -0.50 4.93
N ARG A 44 18.39 -1.31 4.75
CA ARG A 44 19.53 -1.00 3.89
C ARG A 44 19.12 -0.84 2.42
N ILE A 45 18.34 -1.78 1.88
CA ILE A 45 17.87 -1.75 0.49
C ILE A 45 17.07 -0.47 0.23
N MET A 46 16.10 -0.19 1.08
CA MET A 46 15.24 0.99 0.92
C MET A 46 16.02 2.30 1.07
N LYS A 47 16.89 2.41 2.07
CA LYS A 47 17.73 3.61 2.26
C LYS A 47 18.69 3.85 1.10
N ASN A 48 19.28 2.80 0.53
CA ASN A 48 20.17 2.92 -0.64
C ASN A 48 19.44 3.38 -1.91
N LEU A 49 18.11 3.28 -1.94
CA LEU A 49 17.25 3.80 -3.01
C LEU A 49 16.70 5.21 -2.73
N GLY A 50 17.11 5.83 -1.62
CA GLY A 50 16.59 7.15 -1.23
C GLY A 50 15.22 7.11 -0.58
N VAL A 51 14.68 5.93 -0.25
CA VAL A 51 13.38 5.81 0.44
C VAL A 51 13.54 6.32 1.87
N SER A 52 12.78 7.35 2.19
CA SER A 52 12.77 7.98 3.52
C SER A 52 11.82 7.25 4.48
N LYS A 53 10.77 6.61 3.94
CA LYS A 53 9.72 5.94 4.71
C LYS A 53 9.07 4.83 3.90
N ILE A 54 8.70 3.75 4.58
CA ILE A 54 7.88 2.66 4.04
C ILE A 54 6.53 2.61 4.77
N CYS A 55 5.46 2.26 4.06
CA CYS A 55 4.12 2.08 4.61
C CYS A 55 3.57 0.71 4.20
N GLY A 56 2.73 0.13 5.02
CA GLY A 56 2.02 -1.09 4.64
C GLY A 56 1.80 -2.06 5.79
N SER A 57 1.15 -3.16 5.47
CA SER A 57 0.80 -4.21 6.42
C SER A 57 1.75 -5.40 6.34
N MET A 58 1.92 -6.08 7.44
CA MET A 58 2.62 -7.35 7.45
C MET A 58 1.72 -8.45 6.89
N LEU A 59 2.26 -9.26 5.99
CA LEU A 59 1.60 -10.48 5.51
C LEU A 59 2.32 -11.72 6.03
N SER A 60 1.62 -12.85 5.99
CA SER A 60 2.21 -14.17 6.24
C SER A 60 2.45 -14.88 4.91
N ALA A 61 3.58 -15.60 4.80
CA ALA A 61 3.86 -16.43 3.64
C ALA A 61 2.90 -17.62 3.55
N ASP A 62 2.49 -18.13 4.70
CA ASP A 62 1.59 -19.26 4.81
C ASP A 62 0.16 -18.75 4.78
N ALA A 63 -0.61 -19.26 3.82
CA ALA A 63 -2.06 -19.09 3.75
C ALA A 63 -2.76 -19.93 4.85
N ASP A 64 -2.09 -20.17 5.97
CA ASP A 64 -2.50 -21.07 7.05
C ASP A 64 -3.68 -20.58 7.87
N VAL A 65 -4.62 -19.97 7.17
CA VAL A 65 -5.93 -19.67 7.73
C VAL A 65 -6.94 -20.77 7.38
N ASP A 66 -6.50 -21.83 6.67
CA ASP A 66 -7.32 -22.99 6.39
C ASP A 66 -7.68 -23.74 7.69
N GLY A 67 -8.84 -23.39 8.24
CA GLY A 67 -9.44 -24.05 9.40
C GLY A 67 -8.95 -23.56 10.76
N GLY A 68 -8.14 -22.50 10.82
CA GLY A 68 -7.60 -21.90 12.03
C GLY A 68 -8.40 -20.69 12.55
N ASP A 69 -7.91 -20.11 13.64
CA ASP A 69 -8.41 -18.86 14.19
C ASP A 69 -7.99 -17.65 13.32
N VAL A 70 -8.81 -17.34 12.30
CA VAL A 70 -8.58 -16.22 11.36
C VAL A 70 -8.39 -14.90 12.08
N TRP A 71 -9.24 -14.62 13.07
CA TRP A 71 -9.15 -13.38 13.83
C TRP A 71 -7.90 -13.31 14.69
N GLY A 72 -7.55 -14.38 15.37
CA GLY A 72 -6.32 -14.46 16.14
C GLY A 72 -5.08 -14.28 15.29
N HIS A 73 -5.09 -14.81 14.06
CA HIS A 73 -4.02 -14.60 13.09
C HIS A 73 -3.91 -13.12 12.68
N ILE A 74 -5.01 -12.48 12.27
CA ILE A 74 -5.07 -11.05 11.93
C ILE A 74 -4.55 -10.19 13.09
N LYS A 75 -5.03 -10.45 14.30
CA LYS A 75 -4.57 -9.74 15.49
C LYS A 75 -3.08 -9.90 15.73
N THR A 76 -2.55 -11.10 15.47
CA THR A 76 -1.10 -11.37 15.56
C THR A 76 -0.33 -10.52 14.56
N LEU A 77 -0.75 -10.45 13.27
CA LEU A 77 -0.13 -9.62 12.26
C LEU A 77 -0.13 -8.13 12.65
N ASN A 78 -1.26 -7.63 13.16
CA ASN A 78 -1.38 -6.25 13.63
C ASN A 78 -0.44 -5.95 14.81
N ARG A 79 -0.29 -6.87 15.77
CA ARG A 79 0.66 -6.70 16.88
C ARG A 79 2.10 -6.74 16.42
N LYS A 80 2.43 -7.61 15.47
CA LYS A 80 3.76 -7.67 14.85
C LYS A 80 4.08 -6.41 14.07
N ALA A 81 3.10 -5.81 13.39
CA ALA A 81 3.27 -4.53 12.72
C ALA A 81 3.61 -3.40 13.71
N LEU A 82 2.98 -3.37 14.90
CA LEU A 82 3.35 -2.43 15.96
C LEU A 82 4.74 -2.72 16.55
N GLU A 83 5.17 -3.97 16.60
CA GLU A 83 6.53 -4.35 17.00
C GLU A 83 7.55 -3.84 15.97
N MET A 84 7.28 -4.00 14.67
CA MET A 84 8.09 -3.42 13.60
C MET A 84 8.17 -1.90 13.69
N LYS A 85 7.09 -1.21 14.05
CA LYS A 85 7.13 0.25 14.28
C LYS A 85 8.10 0.64 15.39
N ARG A 86 8.25 -0.17 16.44
CA ARG A 86 9.26 0.08 17.49
C ARG A 86 10.69 -0.12 16.97
N TYR A 87 10.89 -1.11 16.08
CA TYR A 87 12.19 -1.40 15.48
C TYR A 87 12.62 -0.34 14.47
N TYR A 88 11.74 -0.03 13.49
CA TYR A 88 12.05 0.90 12.40
C TYR A 88 11.81 2.38 12.74
N GLY A 89 11.13 2.68 13.86
CA GLY A 89 10.83 4.05 14.27
C GLY A 89 10.03 4.82 13.21
N ASP A 90 10.43 6.05 12.97
CA ASP A 90 9.78 6.95 12.01
C ASP A 90 9.90 6.49 10.55
N PHE A 91 10.75 5.50 10.27
CA PHE A 91 10.91 4.94 8.93
C PHE A 91 9.72 4.10 8.46
N TYR A 92 8.89 3.59 9.38
CA TYR A 92 7.75 2.73 9.03
C TYR A 92 6.42 3.32 9.49
N GLU A 93 5.44 3.37 8.57
CA GLU A 93 4.04 3.64 8.87
C GLU A 93 3.23 2.36 8.78
N VAL A 94 2.56 2.04 9.88
CA VAL A 94 1.85 0.77 10.07
C VAL A 94 0.58 0.72 9.24
N GLY A 95 0.45 -0.34 8.43
CA GLY A 95 -0.82 -0.84 7.91
C GLY A 95 -1.38 -1.94 8.82
N MET A 96 -2.70 -1.96 9.00
CA MET A 96 -3.40 -2.97 9.79
C MET A 96 -4.38 -3.79 8.95
N HIS A 97 -4.68 -4.99 9.40
CA HIS A 97 -5.72 -5.85 8.82
C HIS A 97 -7.02 -5.80 9.62
N ILE A 98 -8.12 -6.01 8.91
CA ILE A 98 -9.49 -6.18 9.41
C ILE A 98 -10.11 -7.42 8.77
N HIS A 99 -11.27 -7.87 9.26
CA HIS A 99 -12.00 -8.96 8.63
C HIS A 99 -13.52 -8.76 8.76
N PRO A 100 -14.29 -8.93 7.65
CA PRO A 100 -15.73 -8.63 7.65
C PRO A 100 -16.60 -9.62 8.43
N ASP A 101 -16.15 -10.85 8.69
CA ASP A 101 -16.88 -11.78 9.58
C ASP A 101 -16.74 -11.38 11.07
N TYR A 102 -15.77 -10.54 11.40
CA TYR A 102 -15.45 -10.10 12.76
C TYR A 102 -15.60 -8.57 12.87
N VAL A 103 -16.81 -8.07 12.57
CA VAL A 103 -17.08 -6.62 12.48
C VAL A 103 -16.78 -5.90 13.79
N GLN A 104 -17.30 -6.42 14.91
CA GLN A 104 -17.13 -5.77 16.22
C GLN A 104 -15.66 -5.77 16.65
N GLU A 105 -14.98 -6.88 16.46
CA GLU A 105 -13.56 -7.03 16.76
C GLU A 105 -12.69 -6.16 15.85
N SER A 106 -13.02 -6.07 14.55
CA SER A 106 -12.33 -5.21 13.60
C SER A 106 -12.48 -3.74 13.98
N CYS A 107 -13.68 -3.28 14.32
CA CYS A 107 -13.92 -1.92 14.77
C CYS A 107 -13.18 -1.60 16.08
N ALA A 108 -13.19 -2.51 17.04
CA ALA A 108 -12.44 -2.35 18.29
C ALA A 108 -10.92 -2.33 18.04
N GLU A 109 -10.43 -3.15 17.12
CA GLU A 109 -9.02 -3.18 16.73
C GLU A 109 -8.62 -1.89 16.00
N MET A 110 -9.46 -1.35 15.12
CA MET A 110 -9.23 -0.07 14.45
C MET A 110 -9.09 1.07 15.49
N GLU A 111 -9.95 1.12 16.48
CA GLU A 111 -9.84 2.12 17.55
C GLU A 111 -8.55 1.93 18.37
N TYR A 112 -8.17 0.68 18.69
CA TYR A 112 -6.93 0.36 19.38
C TYR A 112 -5.69 0.82 18.59
N MET A 113 -5.67 0.56 17.28
CA MET A 113 -4.57 0.90 16.38
C MET A 113 -4.51 2.42 16.12
N ARG A 114 -5.66 3.07 15.89
CA ARG A 114 -5.77 4.52 15.70
C ARG A 114 -5.22 5.31 16.89
N LYS A 115 -5.52 4.88 18.12
CA LYS A 115 -4.95 5.48 19.35
C LYS A 115 -3.42 5.38 19.41
N ARG A 116 -2.80 4.56 18.59
CA ARG A 116 -1.35 4.39 18.43
C ARG A 116 -0.79 5.08 17.17
N GLY A 117 -1.62 5.90 16.54
CA GLY A 117 -1.22 6.69 15.37
C GLY A 117 -1.34 5.96 14.04
N VAL A 118 -1.89 4.72 14.01
CA VAL A 118 -2.11 3.99 12.75
C VAL A 118 -3.23 4.65 11.96
N LYS A 119 -2.97 4.90 10.67
CA LYS A 119 -3.88 5.59 9.74
C LYS A 119 -4.15 4.79 8.46
N LEU A 120 -3.50 3.65 8.30
CA LEU A 120 -3.60 2.81 7.11
C LEU A 120 -4.22 1.46 7.47
N ILE A 121 -5.29 1.10 6.76
CA ILE A 121 -5.89 -0.22 6.74
C ILE A 121 -5.43 -0.91 5.47
N GLY A 122 -4.93 -2.13 5.58
CA GLY A 122 -4.49 -2.92 4.44
C GLY A 122 -2.99 -2.83 4.16
N GLU A 123 -2.54 -3.40 3.09
CA GLU A 123 -3.36 -3.82 1.95
C GLU A 123 -4.43 -4.86 2.38
N LEU A 124 -5.69 -4.64 2.00
CA LEU A 124 -6.71 -5.67 2.12
C LEU A 124 -6.49 -6.70 1.00
N VAL A 125 -6.27 -7.95 1.37
CA VAL A 125 -6.05 -9.06 0.42
C VAL A 125 -7.12 -10.14 0.65
N PRO A 126 -8.37 -9.93 0.17
CA PRO A 126 -9.52 -10.78 0.49
C PRO A 126 -9.28 -12.26 0.28
N ARG A 127 -8.59 -12.61 -0.80
CA ARG A 127 -8.26 -13.99 -1.16
C ARG A 127 -7.45 -14.73 -0.09
N ARG A 128 -6.61 -14.02 0.69
CA ARG A 128 -5.81 -14.59 1.79
C ARG A 128 -6.66 -14.89 3.03
N PHE A 129 -7.75 -14.17 3.20
CA PHE A 129 -8.60 -14.24 4.39
C PHE A 129 -10.02 -14.73 4.07
N ASN A 130 -10.24 -15.29 2.87
CA ASN A 130 -11.47 -15.94 2.45
C ASN A 130 -12.73 -15.06 2.53
N TYR A 131 -12.66 -13.82 2.02
CA TYR A 131 -13.82 -12.95 1.83
C TYR A 131 -13.74 -12.25 0.46
N ASP A 132 -14.70 -11.42 0.11
CA ASP A 132 -14.68 -10.53 -1.05
C ASP A 132 -15.19 -9.12 -0.70
N TYR A 133 -15.06 -8.16 -1.62
CA TYR A 133 -15.45 -6.78 -1.38
C TYR A 133 -16.97 -6.54 -1.38
N THR A 134 -17.78 -7.54 -1.68
CA THR A 134 -19.23 -7.48 -1.57
C THR A 134 -19.74 -7.90 -0.19
N HIS A 135 -18.85 -8.37 0.68
CA HIS A 135 -19.22 -8.84 2.01
C HIS A 135 -19.80 -7.71 2.86
N LYS A 136 -21.04 -7.89 3.36
CA LYS A 136 -21.78 -6.85 4.08
C LYS A 136 -21.10 -6.36 5.35
N GLY A 137 -20.34 -7.20 6.03
CA GLY A 137 -19.57 -6.82 7.21
C GLY A 137 -18.49 -5.77 6.93
N LEU A 138 -18.11 -5.55 5.65
CA LEU A 138 -17.22 -4.44 5.29
C LEU A 138 -17.91 -3.08 5.42
N ASP A 139 -19.24 -2.99 5.29
CA ASP A 139 -19.92 -1.70 5.25
C ASP A 139 -19.69 -0.92 6.54
N ASP A 140 -19.94 -1.52 7.71
CA ASP A 140 -19.74 -0.87 9.01
C ASP A 140 -18.24 -0.53 9.26
N ILE A 141 -17.34 -1.42 8.87
CA ILE A 141 -15.90 -1.24 9.05
C ILE A 141 -15.38 -0.08 8.19
N LEU A 142 -15.81 -0.02 6.93
CA LEU A 142 -15.35 1.02 5.99
C LEU A 142 -15.99 2.38 6.31
N GLU A 143 -17.22 2.42 6.80
CA GLU A 143 -17.84 3.66 7.28
C GLU A 143 -17.06 4.22 8.48
N LEU A 144 -16.74 3.37 9.47
CA LEU A 144 -15.91 3.75 10.60
C LEU A 144 -14.49 4.20 10.18
N ALA A 145 -13.91 3.58 9.14
CA ALA A 145 -12.64 4.01 8.58
C ALA A 145 -12.71 5.45 8.05
N GLY A 146 -13.81 5.78 7.36
CA GLY A 146 -14.10 7.14 6.89
C GLY A 146 -14.23 8.14 8.04
N GLU A 147 -15.00 7.81 9.08
CA GLU A 147 -15.15 8.64 10.30
C GLU A 147 -13.82 8.90 11.00
N TYR A 148 -12.93 7.91 11.01
CA TYR A 148 -11.61 8.02 11.63
C TYR A 148 -10.57 8.69 10.72
N GLY A 149 -10.93 9.00 9.46
CA GLY A 149 -9.99 9.53 8.47
C GLY A 149 -8.84 8.56 8.15
N MET A 150 -9.11 7.26 8.23
CA MET A 150 -8.15 6.22 7.87
C MET A 150 -8.19 5.97 6.36
N VAL A 151 -7.03 5.65 5.79
CA VAL A 151 -6.89 5.28 4.39
C VAL A 151 -6.99 3.76 4.25
N VAL A 152 -7.74 3.30 3.27
CA VAL A 152 -7.92 1.88 2.97
C VAL A 152 -7.18 1.53 1.68
N SER A 153 -6.08 0.79 1.79
CA SER A 153 -5.41 0.17 0.65
C SER A 153 -6.03 -1.20 0.38
N PHE A 154 -6.29 -1.52 -0.89
CA PHE A 154 -6.95 -2.75 -1.27
C PHE A 154 -6.39 -3.37 -2.55
N HIS A 155 -6.25 -4.68 -2.55
CA HIS A 155 -5.73 -5.48 -3.67
C HIS A 155 -6.68 -5.43 -4.87
N SER A 156 -6.13 -5.28 -6.08
CA SER A 156 -6.93 -5.33 -7.31
C SER A 156 -7.49 -6.73 -7.54
N MET A 157 -8.82 -6.81 -7.63
CA MET A 157 -9.58 -8.05 -7.82
C MET A 157 -10.66 -7.87 -8.90
N ASP A 158 -11.85 -8.37 -8.64
CA ASP A 158 -13.01 -8.19 -9.52
C ASP A 158 -13.44 -6.72 -9.59
N ASP A 159 -13.55 -6.19 -10.80
CA ASP A 159 -13.86 -4.77 -11.03
C ASP A 159 -15.21 -4.36 -10.44
N ALA A 160 -16.24 -5.20 -10.56
CA ALA A 160 -17.59 -4.86 -10.11
C ALA A 160 -17.66 -4.76 -8.58
N SER A 161 -16.98 -5.65 -7.86
CA SER A 161 -16.93 -5.60 -6.39
C SER A 161 -16.13 -4.40 -5.89
N MET A 162 -15.01 -4.07 -6.54
CA MET A 162 -14.22 -2.88 -6.21
C MET A 162 -15.00 -1.59 -6.47
N ASP A 163 -15.68 -1.48 -7.63
CA ASP A 163 -16.49 -0.31 -7.96
C ASP A 163 -17.61 -0.12 -6.94
N ALA A 164 -18.34 -1.18 -6.62
CA ALA A 164 -19.43 -1.13 -5.64
C ALA A 164 -18.95 -0.74 -4.24
N MET A 165 -17.79 -1.23 -3.79
CA MET A 165 -17.19 -0.87 -2.50
C MET A 165 -16.86 0.63 -2.46
N VAL A 166 -16.15 1.14 -3.46
CA VAL A 166 -15.72 2.55 -3.51
C VAL A 166 -16.91 3.51 -3.65
N GLU A 167 -17.92 3.13 -4.44
CA GLU A 167 -19.13 3.94 -4.66
C GLU A 167 -20.00 4.06 -3.42
N ARG A 168 -20.10 3.00 -2.61
CA ARG A 168 -20.91 3.01 -1.38
C ARG A 168 -20.31 3.85 -0.26
N HIS A 169 -18.97 3.93 -0.17
CA HIS A 169 -18.27 4.54 0.97
C HIS A 169 -17.55 5.84 0.57
N LYS A 170 -18.32 6.86 0.18
CA LYS A 170 -17.78 8.14 -0.33
C LYS A 170 -16.92 8.92 0.68
N ASN A 171 -17.12 8.71 1.97
CA ASN A 171 -16.35 9.36 3.04
C ASN A 171 -15.03 8.65 3.35
N THR A 172 -14.83 7.45 2.82
CA THR A 172 -13.62 6.65 3.03
C THR A 172 -12.64 6.88 1.89
N THR A 173 -11.38 7.12 2.21
CA THR A 173 -10.30 7.25 1.21
C THR A 173 -9.77 5.87 0.85
N PHE A 174 -9.80 5.56 -0.43
CA PHE A 174 -9.34 4.28 -0.98
C PHE A 174 -8.11 4.43 -1.85
N VAL A 175 -7.17 3.50 -1.72
CA VAL A 175 -6.02 3.36 -2.61
C VAL A 175 -6.05 1.96 -3.20
N ALA A 176 -6.37 1.84 -4.49
CA ALA A 176 -6.28 0.58 -5.21
C ALA A 176 -4.80 0.21 -5.39
N ALA A 177 -4.45 -1.03 -5.13
CA ALA A 177 -3.11 -1.55 -5.38
C ALA A 177 -3.02 -2.13 -6.80
N HIS A 178 -1.84 -1.96 -7.41
CA HIS A 178 -1.43 -2.60 -8.67
C HIS A 178 -2.17 -2.13 -9.93
N PRO A 179 -1.48 -1.40 -10.82
CA PRO A 179 -2.05 -1.00 -12.12
C PRO A 179 -2.39 -2.19 -13.03
N LEU A 180 -1.67 -3.31 -12.88
CA LEU A 180 -1.78 -4.53 -13.65
C LEU A 180 -1.68 -4.30 -15.18
N GLU A 181 -2.39 -5.10 -15.97
CA GLU A 181 -2.40 -5.00 -17.41
C GLU A 181 -3.24 -3.79 -17.91
N LYS A 182 -3.09 -3.44 -19.17
CA LYS A 182 -3.76 -2.27 -19.78
C LYS A 182 -5.25 -2.22 -19.49
N THR A 183 -5.94 -3.36 -19.54
CA THR A 183 -7.39 -3.42 -19.32
C THR A 183 -7.75 -3.03 -17.90
N THR A 184 -7.05 -3.55 -16.92
CA THR A 184 -7.24 -3.25 -15.51
C THR A 184 -6.89 -1.79 -15.20
N LEU A 185 -5.78 -1.28 -15.75
CA LEU A 185 -5.43 0.15 -15.61
C LEU A 185 -6.54 1.05 -16.11
N LEU A 186 -7.16 0.74 -17.27
CA LEU A 186 -8.26 1.53 -17.81
C LEU A 186 -9.49 1.52 -16.89
N ARG A 187 -9.77 0.40 -16.24
CA ARG A 187 -10.82 0.29 -15.24
C ARG A 187 -10.49 1.10 -13.98
N HIS A 188 -9.24 1.09 -13.51
CA HIS A 188 -8.82 1.96 -12.41
C HIS A 188 -8.98 3.45 -12.76
N ILE A 189 -8.58 3.86 -13.96
CA ILE A 189 -8.77 5.23 -14.44
C ILE A 189 -10.26 5.63 -14.40
N GLU A 190 -11.14 4.77 -14.91
CA GLU A 190 -12.58 5.00 -14.90
C GLU A 190 -13.13 5.10 -13.46
N ARG A 191 -12.76 4.16 -12.59
CA ARG A 191 -13.10 4.17 -11.16
C ARG A 191 -12.68 5.48 -10.49
N MET A 192 -11.45 5.92 -10.73
CA MET A 192 -10.93 7.16 -10.17
C MET A 192 -11.64 8.39 -10.72
N LYS A 193 -12.03 8.42 -12.00
CA LYS A 193 -12.80 9.54 -12.59
C LYS A 193 -14.19 9.66 -11.96
N ASN A 194 -14.82 8.56 -11.63
CA ASN A 194 -16.15 8.52 -11.06
C ASN A 194 -16.16 8.69 -9.53
N ASN A 195 -15.00 8.55 -8.87
CA ASN A 195 -14.89 8.55 -7.42
C ASN A 195 -13.67 9.37 -6.96
N GLU A 196 -13.91 10.56 -6.41
CA GLU A 196 -12.85 11.45 -5.93
C GLU A 196 -12.06 10.88 -4.73
N ASN A 197 -12.67 9.98 -3.99
CA ASN A 197 -12.08 9.30 -2.84
C ASN A 197 -11.21 8.08 -3.22
N CYS A 198 -11.03 7.78 -4.51
CA CYS A 198 -10.25 6.64 -4.99
C CYS A 198 -8.92 7.09 -5.61
N TYR A 199 -7.85 6.45 -5.22
CA TYR A 199 -6.46 6.62 -5.65
C TYR A 199 -5.92 5.31 -6.20
N LEU A 200 -4.73 5.36 -6.83
CA LEU A 200 -4.02 4.17 -7.30
C LEU A 200 -2.56 4.23 -6.87
N ASP A 201 -2.03 3.17 -6.29
CA ASP A 201 -0.59 3.00 -6.15
C ASP A 201 0.03 2.24 -7.33
N LEU A 202 1.32 2.41 -7.53
CA LEU A 202 2.04 1.89 -8.69
C LEU A 202 2.74 0.56 -8.43
N SER A 203 2.45 -0.08 -7.32
CA SER A 203 3.08 -1.34 -6.90
C SER A 203 2.71 -2.53 -7.80
N GLY A 204 3.38 -3.66 -7.61
CA GLY A 204 3.08 -4.89 -8.32
C GLY A 204 3.39 -4.84 -9.83
N THR A 205 2.49 -5.30 -10.68
CA THR A 205 2.71 -5.35 -12.12
C THR A 205 2.09 -4.17 -12.86
N GLY A 206 2.62 -3.88 -14.06
CA GLY A 206 2.07 -2.89 -14.99
C GLY A 206 2.99 -1.72 -15.31
N LEU A 207 3.78 -1.22 -14.36
CA LEU A 207 4.62 -0.01 -14.54
C LEU A 207 5.72 -0.15 -15.61
N PHE A 208 6.07 -1.35 -16.02
CA PHE A 208 7.06 -1.61 -17.06
C PHE A 208 6.62 -1.24 -18.49
N ARG A 209 5.35 -0.86 -18.71
CA ARG A 209 4.86 -0.48 -20.04
C ARG A 209 5.11 1.01 -20.31
N PHE A 210 5.91 1.29 -21.34
CA PHE A 210 6.21 2.67 -21.74
C PHE A 210 4.95 3.50 -22.02
N GLY A 211 4.89 4.71 -21.45
CA GLY A 211 3.78 5.64 -21.59
C GLY A 211 2.54 5.32 -20.74
N MET A 212 2.53 4.21 -20.00
CA MET A 212 1.41 3.85 -19.11
C MET A 212 1.19 4.89 -18.02
N LEU A 213 2.26 5.26 -17.32
CA LEU A 213 2.22 6.25 -16.25
C LEU A 213 1.82 7.63 -16.77
N ARG A 214 2.37 8.05 -17.92
CA ARG A 214 1.97 9.31 -18.56
C ARG A 214 0.47 9.33 -18.90
N ARG A 215 -0.06 8.23 -19.42
CA ARG A 215 -1.50 8.10 -19.68
C ARG A 215 -2.33 8.24 -18.42
N LEU A 216 -1.98 7.51 -17.36
CA LEU A 216 -2.67 7.56 -16.06
C LEU A 216 -2.73 9.01 -15.56
N ILE A 217 -1.59 9.71 -15.53
CA ILE A 217 -1.50 11.09 -15.04
C ILE A 217 -2.32 12.06 -15.91
N ASN A 218 -2.31 11.91 -17.22
CA ASN A 218 -3.12 12.75 -18.11
C ASN A 218 -4.63 12.61 -17.86
N GLU A 219 -5.07 11.44 -17.41
CA GLU A 219 -6.48 11.13 -17.20
C GLU A 219 -7.00 11.51 -15.80
N VAL A 220 -6.16 11.36 -14.76
CA VAL A 220 -6.60 11.52 -13.36
C VAL A 220 -5.77 12.49 -12.53
N GLY A 221 -4.66 13.01 -13.05
CA GLY A 221 -3.71 13.86 -12.32
C GLY A 221 -2.70 13.09 -11.48
N SER A 222 -1.53 13.69 -11.26
CA SER A 222 -0.46 13.13 -10.43
C SER A 222 -0.81 13.11 -8.94
N GLU A 223 -1.71 13.97 -8.52
CA GLU A 223 -2.17 14.14 -7.14
C GLU A 223 -3.02 12.97 -6.64
N ARG A 224 -3.28 11.99 -7.49
CA ARG A 224 -4.10 10.80 -7.17
C ARG A 224 -3.36 9.48 -7.39
N VAL A 225 -2.04 9.55 -7.64
CA VAL A 225 -1.18 8.39 -7.91
C VAL A 225 -0.09 8.33 -6.86
N LEU A 226 0.10 7.17 -6.21
CA LEU A 226 1.08 6.97 -5.15
C LEU A 226 2.22 6.05 -5.63
N PHE A 227 3.42 6.32 -5.15
CA PHE A 227 4.52 5.38 -5.28
C PHE A 227 4.31 4.19 -4.33
N GLY A 228 4.44 2.99 -4.84
CA GLY A 228 4.45 1.73 -4.10
C GLY A 228 5.32 0.71 -4.82
N SER A 229 6.03 -0.14 -4.11
CA SER A 229 6.90 -1.14 -4.72
C SER A 229 6.38 -2.58 -4.59
N ASP A 230 5.53 -2.85 -3.62
CA ASP A 230 5.15 -4.22 -3.24
C ASP A 230 6.34 -5.05 -2.71
N TYR A 231 7.33 -4.37 -2.09
CA TYR A 231 8.46 -5.05 -1.46
C TYR A 231 7.99 -5.96 -0.30
N PRO A 232 8.46 -7.18 -0.15
CA PRO A 232 9.58 -7.83 -0.83
C PRO A 232 9.17 -8.69 -2.04
N ILE A 233 7.93 -8.62 -2.50
CA ILE A 233 7.44 -9.39 -3.67
C ILE A 233 8.10 -8.87 -4.93
N CYS A 234 8.19 -7.55 -5.08
CA CYS A 234 8.79 -6.88 -6.23
C CYS A 234 10.04 -6.08 -5.83
N SER A 235 10.89 -5.80 -6.81
CA SER A 235 12.14 -5.06 -6.59
C SER A 235 11.90 -3.55 -6.54
N PRO A 236 12.10 -2.88 -5.41
CA PRO A 236 11.84 -1.44 -5.27
C PRO A 236 12.71 -0.59 -6.20
N SER A 237 13.91 -1.06 -6.57
CA SER A 237 14.80 -0.34 -7.49
C SER A 237 14.21 -0.16 -8.89
N MET A 238 13.41 -1.14 -9.35
CA MET A 238 12.71 -1.06 -10.63
C MET A 238 11.69 0.09 -10.63
N TYR A 239 10.92 0.22 -9.55
CA TYR A 239 9.86 1.22 -9.44
C TYR A 239 10.40 2.63 -9.23
N VAL A 240 11.41 2.79 -8.37
CA VAL A 240 12.11 4.08 -8.18
C VAL A 240 12.70 4.55 -9.50
N GLY A 241 13.42 3.66 -10.22
CA GLY A 241 14.01 3.98 -11.51
C GLY A 241 12.96 4.34 -12.56
N ALA A 242 11.85 3.60 -12.62
CA ALA A 242 10.79 3.82 -13.59
C ALA A 242 10.13 5.21 -13.46
N ILE A 243 10.06 5.77 -12.25
CA ILE A 243 9.47 7.09 -12.03
C ILE A 243 10.51 8.20 -12.18
N ILE A 244 11.66 8.06 -11.54
CA ILE A 244 12.68 9.12 -11.53
C ILE A 244 13.25 9.37 -12.94
N LEU A 245 13.45 8.28 -13.71
CA LEU A 245 14.02 8.35 -15.06
C LEU A 245 12.98 8.59 -16.17
N ASP A 246 11.71 8.64 -15.85
CA ASP A 246 10.67 8.91 -16.86
C ASP A 246 10.72 10.38 -17.29
N GLU A 247 11.24 10.60 -18.49
CA GLU A 247 11.35 11.93 -19.10
C GLU A 247 10.00 12.52 -19.55
N THR A 248 8.93 11.71 -19.55
CA THR A 248 7.59 12.18 -19.88
C THR A 248 6.92 12.88 -18.70
N LEU A 249 7.48 12.75 -17.49
CA LEU A 249 6.97 13.35 -16.26
C LEU A 249 7.71 14.64 -15.91
N THR A 250 6.97 15.63 -15.46
CA THR A 250 7.54 16.83 -14.85
C THR A 250 8.05 16.55 -13.43
N GLU A 251 9.00 17.33 -12.94
CA GLU A 251 9.52 17.21 -11.58
C GLU A 251 8.43 17.36 -10.50
N ARG A 252 7.43 18.20 -10.77
CA ARG A 252 6.27 18.36 -9.90
C ARG A 252 5.42 17.09 -9.82
N GLU A 253 5.16 16.42 -10.95
CA GLU A 253 4.42 15.17 -11.00
C GLU A 253 5.17 14.05 -10.26
N LYS A 254 6.49 13.94 -10.48
CA LYS A 254 7.36 13.01 -9.75
C LYS A 254 7.30 13.24 -8.24
N ALA A 255 7.38 14.49 -7.78
CA ALA A 255 7.30 14.82 -6.36
C ALA A 255 5.95 14.43 -5.73
N TRP A 256 4.83 14.64 -6.43
CA TRP A 256 3.53 14.19 -5.97
C TRP A 256 3.46 12.67 -5.83
N ILE A 257 3.89 11.95 -6.87
CA ILE A 257 3.86 10.47 -6.90
C ILE A 257 4.76 9.89 -5.83
N LEU A 258 6.02 10.35 -5.74
CA LEU A 258 7.04 9.76 -4.89
C LEU A 258 6.78 9.98 -3.39
N SER A 259 6.17 11.11 -2.98
CA SER A 259 5.89 11.33 -1.55
C SER A 259 4.67 12.22 -1.26
N GLY A 260 4.37 13.19 -2.12
CA GLY A 260 3.36 14.23 -1.83
C GLY A 260 2.01 13.65 -1.46
N ASN A 261 1.53 12.67 -2.21
CA ASN A 261 0.24 12.03 -1.95
C ASN A 261 0.25 11.19 -0.66
N ALA A 262 1.29 10.39 -0.43
CA ALA A 262 1.42 9.61 0.79
C ALA A 262 1.45 10.51 2.04
N LYS A 263 2.21 11.63 1.98
CA LYS A 263 2.25 12.63 3.06
C LYS A 263 0.87 13.20 3.35
N ARG A 264 0.15 13.61 2.30
CA ARG A 264 -1.18 14.20 2.43
C ARG A 264 -2.18 13.20 3.01
N LEU A 265 -2.24 11.99 2.47
CA LEU A 265 -3.23 10.98 2.89
C LEU A 265 -2.97 10.47 4.32
N LEU A 266 -1.71 10.25 4.68
CA LEU A 266 -1.35 9.73 6.00
C LEU A 266 -1.00 10.85 7.02
N ASN A 267 -1.15 12.13 6.63
CA ASN A 267 -0.77 13.29 7.46
C ASN A 267 0.67 13.16 8.00
N ILE A 268 1.61 12.80 7.12
CA ILE A 268 3.04 12.69 7.46
C ILE A 268 3.64 14.10 7.40
N THR A 269 4.02 14.63 8.55
CA THR A 269 4.71 15.93 8.62
C THR A 269 6.19 15.77 8.26
N GLN A 270 6.72 16.72 7.47
CA GLN A 270 8.17 16.87 7.33
C GLN A 270 8.74 17.30 8.68
N LYS A 271 9.74 16.56 9.17
CA LYS A 271 10.59 17.02 10.28
C LYS A 271 11.69 17.92 9.75
#